data_2a75e45a2929a4236de807d4fba89f08
#
_entry.id   2a75e45a2929a4236de807d4fba89f08
#
_cell.length_a   1.000
_cell.length_b   1.000
_cell.length_c   1.000
_cell.angle_alpha   90.00
_cell.angle_beta   90.00
_cell.angle_gamma   90.00
#
_symmetry.space_group_name_H-M   'P 1'
#
loop_
_entity.id
_entity.type
_entity.pdbx_description
1 polymer ?
#
loop_
_entity_poly.entity_id
_entity_poly.type
_entity_poly.pdbx_seq_one_letter_code
_entity_poly.pdbx_strand_id
1 'polypeptide(L)' 'DNGQVLWEVSVEGPSIAPFIGRKYQHDEVFCYLSTPWGEYEKILTGFTGRVVEICAQQGATVRKGDVIGYILRSDIFA' A
#
# COMPACT_ATOMS: atom_id res chain seq x y z
N ASP A 1 9.76 10.74 -10.14
CA ASP A 1 9.31 11.23 -8.87
C ASP A 1 9.41 10.17 -7.82
N ASN A 2 10.15 10.49 -6.78
CA ASN A 2 10.41 9.55 -5.70
C ASN A 2 9.51 9.82 -4.51
N GLY A 3 9.22 8.78 -3.76
CA GLY A 3 8.49 8.91 -2.52
C GLY A 3 8.93 7.84 -1.53
N GLN A 4 8.64 8.05 -0.27
CA GLN A 4 8.90 7.08 0.77
C GLN A 4 7.59 6.38 1.14
N VAL A 5 7.66 5.07 1.25
CA VAL A 5 6.51 4.25 1.62
C VAL A 5 6.21 4.40 3.09
N LEU A 6 4.98 4.76 3.41
CA LEU A 6 4.49 4.87 4.78
C LEU A 6 3.23 4.01 4.90
N TRP A 7 3.31 2.98 5.73
CA TRP A 7 2.17 2.11 5.96
C TRP A 7 1.19 2.78 6.91
N GLU A 8 -0.02 3.02 6.41
CA GLU A 8 -1.12 3.48 7.24
C GLU A 8 -0.77 4.64 8.18
N VAL A 9 -0.36 5.75 7.59
CA VAL A 9 -0.21 6.98 8.36
C VAL A 9 -1.60 7.37 8.85
N SER A 10 -1.80 7.25 10.15
CA SER A 10 -3.09 7.54 10.75
C SER A 10 -2.94 8.64 11.77
N VAL A 11 -3.85 9.60 11.73
CA VAL A 11 -3.92 10.66 12.74
C VAL A 11 -4.77 10.19 13.90
N GLU A 12 -5.55 9.14 13.69
CA GLU A 12 -6.48 8.61 14.69
C GLU A 12 -6.34 7.09 14.75
N GLY A 13 -6.01 6.59 15.90
CA GLY A 13 -5.93 5.16 16.15
C GLY A 13 -4.65 4.50 15.64
N PRO A 14 -4.51 3.22 15.89
CA PRO A 14 -3.31 2.48 15.53
C PRO A 14 -3.20 2.25 14.04
N SER A 15 -1.99 2.34 13.54
CA SER A 15 -1.68 1.98 12.16
C SER A 15 -1.24 0.52 12.12
N ILE A 16 -1.69 -0.19 11.10
CA ILE A 16 -1.35 -1.59 10.91
C ILE A 16 -0.67 -1.73 9.56
N ALA A 17 0.60 -2.10 9.57
CA ALA A 17 1.32 -2.36 8.33
C ALA A 17 0.72 -3.58 7.62
N PRO A 18 0.75 -3.63 6.29
CA PRO A 18 0.31 -4.81 5.58
C PRO A 18 1.16 -6.02 5.93
N PHE A 19 0.54 -7.19 5.90
CA PHE A 19 1.24 -8.44 6.15
C PHE A 19 0.68 -9.50 5.18
N ILE A 20 1.45 -10.54 4.97
CA ILE A 20 1.05 -11.61 4.06
C ILE A 20 -0.22 -12.27 4.61
N GLY A 21 -1.24 -12.37 3.75
CA GLY A 21 -2.54 -12.90 4.12
C GLY A 21 -3.57 -11.84 4.49
N ARG A 22 -3.16 -10.59 4.68
CA ARG A 22 -4.11 -9.52 4.98
C ARG A 22 -5.04 -9.32 3.79
N LYS A 23 -6.35 -9.25 4.09
CA LYS A 23 -7.35 -9.02 3.06
C LYS A 23 -7.62 -7.53 2.90
N TYR A 24 -7.68 -7.10 1.65
CA TYR A 24 -8.05 -5.73 1.29
C TYR A 24 -9.28 -5.72 0.41
N GLN A 25 -10.07 -4.68 0.57
CA GLN A 25 -11.14 -4.34 -0.35
C GLN A 25 -10.58 -3.39 -1.42
N HIS A 26 -11.27 -3.27 -2.54
CA HIS A 26 -10.79 -2.47 -3.66
C HIS A 26 -10.60 -0.98 -3.35
N ASP A 27 -11.27 -0.46 -2.34
CA ASP A 27 -11.22 0.96 -1.97
C ASP A 27 -10.35 1.22 -0.74
N GLU A 28 -9.70 0.20 -0.20
CA GLU A 28 -8.84 0.37 0.95
C GLU A 28 -7.47 0.92 0.55
N VAL A 29 -6.87 1.67 1.47
CA VAL A 29 -5.54 2.23 1.27
C VAL A 29 -4.49 1.17 1.54
N PHE A 30 -3.62 0.91 0.56
CA PHE A 30 -2.51 -0.01 0.75
C PHE A 30 -1.37 0.67 1.50
N CYS A 31 -1.01 1.87 1.08
CA CYS A 31 0.03 2.65 1.77
C CYS A 31 -0.10 4.12 1.38
N TYR A 32 0.69 4.94 2.05
CA TYR A 32 0.88 6.35 1.68
C TYR A 32 2.31 6.53 1.19
N LEU A 33 2.47 7.41 0.22
CA LEU A 33 3.80 7.83 -0.21
C LEU A 33 4.04 9.26 0.27
N SER A 34 5.12 9.44 1.01
CA SER A 34 5.58 10.77 1.38
C SER A 34 6.37 11.32 0.22
N THR A 35 5.93 12.43 -0.37
CA THR A 35 6.58 13.02 -1.53
C THR A 35 7.63 14.05 -1.12
N PRO A 36 8.64 14.33 -2.00
CA PRO A 36 9.66 15.34 -1.68
C PRO A 36 9.11 16.75 -1.48
N TRP A 37 7.92 17.04 -2.00
CA TRP A 37 7.30 18.37 -1.85
C TRP A 37 6.38 18.46 -0.63
N GLY A 38 6.45 17.48 0.27
CA GLY A 38 5.76 17.57 1.55
C GLY A 38 4.32 17.10 1.55
N GLU A 39 3.87 16.48 0.49
CA GLU A 39 2.51 15.95 0.40
C GLU A 39 2.52 14.44 0.60
N TYR A 40 1.36 13.88 0.92
CA TYR A 40 1.16 12.45 0.97
C TYR A 40 0.30 12.00 -0.19
N GLU A 41 0.73 10.97 -0.87
CA GLU A 41 -0.04 10.34 -1.93
C GLU A 41 -0.63 9.03 -1.43
N LYS A 42 -1.93 8.89 -1.57
CA LYS A 42 -2.64 7.70 -1.12
C LYS A 42 -2.61 6.65 -2.22
N ILE A 43 -2.15 5.46 -1.90
CA ILE A 43 -2.12 4.34 -2.83
C ILE A 43 -3.23 3.37 -2.43
N LEU A 44 -4.24 3.26 -3.30
CA LEU A 44 -5.34 2.33 -3.08
C LEU A 44 -4.98 0.97 -3.64
N THR A 45 -5.56 -0.07 -3.05
CA THR A 45 -5.34 -1.43 -3.53
C THR A 45 -5.91 -1.64 -4.93
N GLY A 46 -7.07 -1.05 -5.21
CA GLY A 46 -7.74 -1.19 -6.50
C GLY A 46 -8.39 -2.54 -6.73
N PHE A 47 -8.15 -3.51 -5.86
CA PHE A 47 -8.65 -4.87 -6.00
C PHE A 47 -9.06 -5.42 -4.64
N THR A 48 -10.02 -6.33 -4.65
CA THR A 48 -10.32 -7.14 -3.48
C THR A 48 -9.45 -8.39 -3.53
N GLY A 49 -8.70 -8.64 -2.49
CA GLY A 49 -7.81 -9.79 -2.46
C GLY A 49 -6.94 -9.82 -1.22
N ARG A 50 -5.99 -10.75 -1.19
CA ARG A 50 -5.08 -10.93 -0.08
C ARG A 50 -3.65 -10.65 -0.49
N VAL A 51 -2.90 -10.06 0.41
CA VAL A 51 -1.48 -9.80 0.19
C VAL A 51 -0.72 -11.11 0.15
N VAL A 52 0.04 -11.33 -0.91
CA VAL A 52 0.88 -12.55 -1.04
C VAL A 52 2.36 -12.22 -0.97
N GLU A 53 2.75 -10.97 -1.22
CA GLU A 53 4.14 -10.55 -1.13
C GLU A 53 4.22 -9.06 -0.88
N ILE A 54 5.21 -8.65 -0.09
CA ILE A 54 5.50 -7.24 0.19
C ILE A 54 6.92 -6.97 -0.28
N CYS A 55 7.06 -6.05 -1.23
CA CYS A 55 8.34 -5.77 -1.89
C CYS A 55 9.04 -4.53 -1.35
N ALA A 56 8.32 -3.67 -0.65
CA ALA A 56 8.88 -2.45 -0.07
C ALA A 56 8.57 -2.40 1.41
N GLN A 57 9.48 -1.84 2.19
CA GLN A 57 9.32 -1.73 3.63
C GLN A 57 9.00 -0.29 4.02
N GLN A 58 8.60 -0.12 5.27
CA GLN A 58 8.34 1.20 5.82
C GLN A 58 9.56 2.09 5.62
N GLY A 59 9.33 3.26 5.02
CA GLY A 59 10.39 4.22 4.78
C GLY A 59 11.22 3.97 3.52
N ALA A 60 10.98 2.88 2.79
CA ALA A 60 11.70 2.61 1.55
C ALA A 60 11.39 3.68 0.51
N THR A 61 12.42 4.12 -0.20
CA THR A 61 12.25 5.07 -1.30
C THR A 61 11.85 4.31 -2.55
N VAL A 62 10.76 4.75 -3.17
CA VAL A 62 10.26 4.13 -4.40
C VAL A 62 10.03 5.18 -5.47
N ARG A 63 10.00 4.75 -6.72
CA ARG A 63 9.73 5.59 -7.88
C ARG A 63 8.45 5.13 -8.54
N LYS A 64 7.90 5.99 -9.36
CA LYS A 64 6.73 5.64 -10.14
C LYS A 64 7.02 4.38 -10.98
N GLY A 65 6.11 3.41 -10.86
CA GLY A 65 6.26 2.14 -11.56
C GLY A 65 6.90 1.03 -10.73
N ASP A 66 7.50 1.36 -9.59
CA ASP A 66 8.06 0.34 -8.71
C ASP A 66 6.95 -0.50 -8.08
N VAL A 67 7.23 -1.78 -7.95
CA VAL A 67 6.30 -2.70 -7.30
C VAL A 67 6.51 -2.63 -5.79
N ILE A 68 5.44 -2.34 -5.06
CA ILE A 68 5.49 -2.29 -3.59
C ILE A 68 4.92 -3.54 -2.94
N GLY A 69 4.17 -4.34 -3.70
CA GLY A 69 3.64 -5.59 -3.19
C GLY A 69 2.76 -6.27 -4.23
N TYR A 70 2.32 -7.47 -3.91
CA TYR A 70 1.43 -8.25 -4.76
C TYR A 70 0.21 -8.67 -3.98
N ILE A 71 -0.93 -8.60 -4.64
CA ILE A 71 -2.22 -9.00 -4.09
C ILE A 71 -2.82 -10.07 -5.01
N LEU A 72 -3.19 -11.19 -4.43
CA LEU A 72 -3.95 -12.20 -5.15
C LEU A 72 -5.41 -11.78 -5.17
N ARG A 73 -5.89 -11.41 -6.35
CA ARG A 73 -7.25 -10.91 -6.52
C ARG A 73 -8.26 -12.02 -6.31
N SER A 74 -9.32 -11.69 -5.61
CA SER A 74 -10.46 -12.59 -5.44
C SER A 74 -11.72 -12.09 -6.14
N ASP A 75 -11.66 -10.89 -6.72
CA ASP A 75 -12.81 -10.26 -7.36
C ASP A 75 -12.94 -10.62 -8.85
N ILE A 76 -11.97 -11.32 -9.42
CA ILE A 76 -12.00 -11.71 -10.82
C ILE A 76 -12.59 -13.10 -11.03
N PHE A 77 -12.87 -13.82 -9.96
CA PHE A 77 -13.48 -15.14 -10.02
C PHE A 77 -14.95 -15.03 -9.68
N ALA A 78 -15.73 -15.44 -10.60
CA ALA A 78 -17.17 -15.46 -10.42
C ALA A 78 -17.62 -16.73 -9.70
#